data_8d3f916041e4815458dc8843d7f1f969
#
_entry.id   8d3f916041e4815458dc8843d7f1f969
#
_cell.length_a   1.000
_cell.length_b   1.000
_cell.length_c   1.000
_cell.angle_alpha   90.00
_cell.angle_beta   90.00
_cell.angle_gamma   90.00
#
_symmetry.space_group_name_H-M   'P 1'
#
loop_
_entity.id
_entity.type
_entity.pdbx_description
1 polymer ?
#
loop_
_entity_poly.entity_id
_entity_poly.type
_entity_poly.pdbx_seq_one_letter_code
_entity_poly.pdbx_strand_id
1 'polypeptide(L)'
;FQEVSNRTADLMVDWMRVGFVHGVMNTDNLSILGLTIDYGPYGWLEDFDPGWTPNTTDAGGKRYRYGNQPQIGHWNVSRLGGALHSLTQDAEPLQAIVDSYSERFAQGWDRALADKLGLVDANVVRRREVAAELLDLLPLTETDMTIFFRTLGDIEVDEVDEVDLSVDDTT
;
A
#
# COMPACT_ATOMS: atom_id res chain seq x y z
N PHE A 1 -20.26 -8.41 -1.24
CA PHE A 1 -19.08 -8.25 -2.09
C PHE A 1 -18.27 -7.01 -1.70
N GLN A 2 -18.91 -5.87 -1.41
CA GLN A 2 -18.25 -4.63 -0.96
C GLN A 2 -17.30 -4.87 0.22
N GLU A 3 -17.75 -5.62 1.23
CA GLU A 3 -16.94 -5.93 2.40
C GLU A 3 -15.68 -6.74 2.04
N VAL A 4 -15.79 -7.68 1.11
CA VAL A 4 -14.62 -8.44 0.62
C VAL A 4 -13.64 -7.53 -0.10
N SER A 5 -14.12 -6.63 -0.97
CA SER A 5 -13.30 -5.64 -1.65
C SER A 5 -12.56 -4.74 -0.65
N ASN A 6 -13.28 -4.24 0.35
CA ASN A 6 -12.71 -3.38 1.40
C ASN A 6 -11.61 -4.10 2.19
N ARG A 7 -11.87 -5.31 2.66
CA ARG A 7 -10.90 -6.13 3.41
C ARG A 7 -9.67 -6.49 2.58
N THR A 8 -9.87 -6.74 1.29
CA THR A 8 -8.74 -7.02 0.39
C THR A 8 -7.86 -5.77 0.20
N ALA A 9 -8.46 -4.60 0.03
CA ALA A 9 -7.70 -3.34 -0.06
C ALA A 9 -6.92 -3.05 1.23
N ASP A 10 -7.56 -3.22 2.39
CA ASP A 10 -6.94 -3.02 3.70
C ASP A 10 -5.79 -4.02 3.93
N LEU A 11 -5.96 -5.29 3.55
CA LEU A 11 -4.91 -6.30 3.61
C LEU A 11 -3.69 -5.92 2.75
N MET A 12 -3.92 -5.37 1.55
CA MET A 12 -2.83 -4.90 0.71
C MET A 12 -2.10 -3.72 1.36
N VAL A 13 -2.81 -2.79 1.98
CA VAL A 13 -2.18 -1.70 2.75
C VAL A 13 -1.30 -2.26 3.86
N ASP A 14 -1.79 -3.24 4.62
CA ASP A 14 -1.04 -3.84 5.72
C ASP A 14 0.22 -4.57 5.23
N TRP A 15 0.13 -5.34 4.13
CA TRP A 15 1.29 -5.99 3.55
C TRP A 15 2.33 -4.99 3.05
N MET A 16 1.89 -3.97 2.32
CA MET A 16 2.78 -2.92 1.82
C MET A 16 3.44 -2.16 2.97
N ARG A 17 2.68 -1.85 4.02
CA ARG A 17 3.17 -1.09 5.18
C ARG A 17 4.32 -1.79 5.91
N VAL A 18 4.31 -3.12 5.98
CA VAL A 18 5.33 -3.91 6.69
C VAL A 18 6.36 -4.57 5.77
N GLY A 19 6.30 -4.30 4.46
CA GLY A 19 7.21 -4.91 3.49
C GLY A 19 6.96 -6.39 3.24
N PHE A 20 5.78 -6.92 3.59
CA PHE A 20 5.44 -8.32 3.34
C PHE A 20 5.14 -8.56 1.86
N VAL A 21 5.67 -9.66 1.33
CA VAL A 21 5.43 -10.12 -0.03
C VAL A 21 4.91 -11.55 -0.01
N HIS A 22 3.66 -11.73 -0.45
CA HIS A 22 3.02 -13.04 -0.48
C HIS A 22 3.66 -13.99 -1.51
N GLY A 23 4.03 -13.47 -2.65
CA GLY A 23 4.74 -14.18 -3.72
C GLY A 23 3.87 -15.07 -4.62
N VAL A 24 2.64 -15.44 -4.25
CA VAL A 24 1.70 -16.24 -5.06
C VAL A 24 0.27 -15.81 -4.79
N MET A 25 -0.17 -14.73 -5.43
CA MET A 25 -1.50 -14.15 -5.21
C MET A 25 -2.50 -14.60 -6.30
N ASN A 26 -2.59 -15.91 -6.53
CA ASN A 26 -3.66 -16.49 -7.32
C ASN A 26 -5.02 -16.28 -6.62
N THR A 27 -6.13 -16.43 -7.35
CA THR A 27 -7.48 -16.21 -6.81
C THR A 27 -7.85 -17.17 -5.68
N ASP A 28 -7.27 -18.36 -5.67
CA ASP A 28 -7.44 -19.38 -4.63
C ASP A 28 -6.63 -19.12 -3.36
N ASN A 29 -5.61 -18.23 -3.45
CA ASN A 29 -4.73 -17.89 -2.33
C ASN A 29 -5.11 -16.58 -1.63
N LEU A 30 -6.28 -16.01 -1.93
CA LEU A 30 -6.79 -14.81 -1.27
C LEU A 30 -8.09 -15.10 -0.50
N SER A 31 -8.04 -14.81 0.80
CA SER A 31 -9.19 -14.98 1.69
C SER A 31 -10.21 -13.85 1.53
N ILE A 32 -11.49 -14.19 1.37
CA ILE A 32 -12.58 -13.22 1.42
C ILE A 32 -12.76 -12.57 2.80
N LEU A 33 -12.09 -13.11 3.82
CA LEU A 33 -12.11 -12.58 5.18
C LEU A 33 -11.01 -11.54 5.42
N GLY A 34 -10.15 -11.25 4.42
CA GLY A 34 -9.01 -10.35 4.58
C GLY A 34 -7.90 -10.92 5.45
N LEU A 35 -7.76 -12.24 5.48
CA LEU A 35 -6.71 -12.94 6.21
C LEU A 35 -5.59 -13.33 5.25
N THR A 36 -4.34 -13.25 5.71
CA THR A 36 -3.22 -13.84 5.00
C THR A 36 -3.29 -15.36 5.13
N ILE A 37 -3.40 -16.05 4.00
CA ILE A 37 -3.49 -17.52 3.92
C ILE A 37 -2.47 -18.04 2.89
N ASP A 38 -2.31 -19.34 2.84
CA ASP A 38 -1.55 -20.06 1.81
C ASP A 38 -0.08 -19.60 1.72
N TYR A 39 0.61 -19.64 2.87
CA TYR A 39 2.00 -19.26 3.04
C TYR A 39 2.92 -20.18 2.22
N GLY A 40 3.13 -19.85 0.95
CA GLY A 40 4.10 -20.46 0.06
C GLY A 40 5.46 -19.77 0.14
N PRO A 41 6.00 -19.28 -1.00
CA PRO A 41 7.29 -18.57 -1.03
C PRO A 41 7.09 -17.09 -0.63
N TYR A 42 6.64 -16.84 0.59
CA TYR A 42 6.50 -15.49 1.12
C TYR A 42 7.82 -14.96 1.70
N GLY A 43 7.89 -13.65 1.91
CA GLY A 43 9.03 -13.01 2.57
C GLY A 43 8.76 -11.55 2.93
N TRP A 44 9.74 -10.91 3.49
CA TRP A 44 9.73 -9.48 3.78
C TRP A 44 10.85 -8.79 3.03
N LEU A 45 10.63 -7.54 2.63
CA LEU A 45 11.71 -6.72 2.11
C LEU A 45 12.76 -6.50 3.21
N GLU A 46 14.01 -6.68 2.83
CA GLU A 46 15.16 -6.08 3.50
C GLU A 46 15.40 -4.74 2.82
N ASP A 47 16.11 -4.71 1.72
CA ASP A 47 16.26 -3.51 0.91
C ASP A 47 14.94 -3.14 0.21
N PHE A 48 14.63 -1.85 0.19
CA PHE A 48 13.43 -1.35 -0.47
C PHE A 48 13.53 -1.50 -1.98
N ASP A 49 13.07 -2.62 -2.49
CA ASP A 49 12.96 -2.92 -3.93
C ASP A 49 11.50 -3.25 -4.31
N PRO A 50 10.78 -2.31 -4.95
CA PRO A 50 9.43 -2.59 -5.46
C PRO A 50 9.37 -3.74 -6.47
N GLY A 51 10.49 -4.09 -7.06
CA GLY A 51 10.63 -5.19 -8.03
C GLY A 51 10.94 -6.56 -7.40
N TRP A 52 11.14 -6.62 -6.09
CA TRP A 52 11.50 -7.86 -5.42
C TRP A 52 10.33 -8.85 -5.29
N THR A 53 10.64 -10.14 -5.46
CA THR A 53 9.72 -11.26 -5.22
C THR A 53 10.46 -12.43 -4.60
N PRO A 54 9.93 -13.07 -3.55
CA PRO A 54 10.50 -14.28 -2.96
C PRO A 54 10.26 -15.52 -3.82
N ASN A 55 9.35 -15.44 -4.79
CA ASN A 55 8.97 -16.57 -5.64
C ASN A 55 9.94 -16.74 -6.81
N THR A 56 10.81 -17.74 -6.74
CA THR A 56 11.78 -18.03 -7.77
C THR A 56 11.16 -18.50 -9.09
N THR A 57 9.97 -19.10 -9.06
CA THR A 57 9.24 -19.49 -10.27
C THR A 57 8.58 -18.32 -10.99
N ASP A 58 8.33 -17.21 -10.29
CA ASP A 58 7.84 -15.94 -10.83
C ASP A 58 8.98 -14.97 -11.23
N ALA A 59 10.24 -15.39 -11.09
CA ALA A 59 11.40 -14.51 -11.31
C ALA A 59 11.45 -13.88 -12.71
N GLY A 60 10.93 -14.56 -13.73
CA GLY A 60 10.88 -14.06 -15.11
C GLY A 60 9.82 -12.99 -15.34
N GLY A 61 8.64 -13.16 -14.77
CA GLY A 61 7.50 -12.26 -14.95
C GLY A 61 7.31 -11.25 -13.82
N LYS A 62 7.80 -11.59 -12.63
CA LYS A 62 7.64 -10.80 -11.40
C LYS A 62 6.21 -10.31 -11.16
N ARG A 63 5.24 -11.16 -11.51
CA ARG A 63 3.81 -10.84 -11.40
C ARG A 63 3.45 -10.47 -9.96
N TYR A 64 4.01 -11.22 -9.00
CA TYR A 64 3.70 -11.12 -7.58
C TYR A 64 4.79 -10.39 -6.77
N ARG A 65 5.56 -9.49 -7.44
CA ARG A 65 6.52 -8.62 -6.75
C ARG A 65 5.83 -7.67 -5.77
N TYR A 66 6.58 -7.15 -4.81
CA TYR A 66 6.08 -6.25 -3.78
C TYR A 66 5.22 -5.10 -4.34
N GLY A 67 5.77 -4.30 -5.25
CA GLY A 67 5.07 -3.13 -5.79
C GLY A 67 3.84 -3.44 -6.64
N ASN A 68 3.61 -4.72 -7.00
CA ASN A 68 2.46 -5.13 -7.82
C ASN A 68 1.30 -5.69 -6.98
N GLN A 69 1.49 -5.92 -5.69
CA GLN A 69 0.48 -6.57 -4.84
C GLN A 69 -0.87 -5.85 -4.82
N PRO A 70 -0.94 -4.50 -4.74
CA PRO A 70 -2.22 -3.80 -4.77
C PRO A 70 -3.00 -4.03 -6.07
N GLN A 71 -2.30 -4.05 -7.21
CA GLN A 71 -2.92 -4.31 -8.52
C GLN A 71 -3.41 -5.75 -8.63
N ILE A 72 -2.67 -6.71 -8.09
CA ILE A 72 -3.10 -8.11 -8.07
C ILE A 72 -4.28 -8.30 -7.12
N GLY A 73 -4.33 -7.62 -5.99
CA GLY A 73 -5.50 -7.56 -5.10
C GLY A 73 -6.74 -7.06 -5.84
N HIS A 74 -6.61 -5.94 -6.55
CA HIS A 74 -7.68 -5.39 -7.40
C HIS A 74 -8.13 -6.38 -8.49
N TRP A 75 -7.17 -7.03 -9.18
CA TRP A 75 -7.47 -8.05 -10.18
C TRP A 75 -8.26 -9.22 -9.58
N ASN A 76 -7.90 -9.68 -8.37
CA ASN A 76 -8.61 -10.75 -7.68
C ASN A 76 -10.05 -10.34 -7.31
N VAL A 77 -10.25 -9.12 -6.80
CA VAL A 77 -11.59 -8.57 -6.55
C VAL A 77 -12.42 -8.55 -7.84
N SER A 78 -11.81 -8.11 -8.96
CA SER A 78 -12.47 -8.13 -10.27
C SER A 78 -12.86 -9.55 -10.71
N ARG A 79 -12.00 -10.55 -10.47
CA ARG A 79 -12.34 -11.98 -10.80
C ARG A 79 -13.51 -12.48 -9.95
N LEU A 80 -13.54 -12.13 -8.67
CA LEU A 80 -14.66 -12.48 -7.80
C LEU A 80 -15.95 -11.79 -8.25
N GLY A 81 -15.90 -10.50 -8.60
CA GLY A 81 -17.03 -9.77 -9.17
C GLY A 81 -17.59 -10.45 -10.42
N GLY A 82 -16.71 -10.85 -11.35
CA GLY A 82 -17.10 -11.60 -12.55
C GLY A 82 -17.76 -12.94 -12.23
N ALA A 83 -17.29 -13.67 -11.22
CA ALA A 83 -17.91 -14.91 -10.77
C ALA A 83 -19.31 -14.67 -10.15
N LEU A 84 -19.47 -13.63 -9.33
CA LEU A 84 -20.73 -13.26 -8.71
C LEU A 84 -21.78 -12.77 -9.72
N HIS A 85 -21.37 -12.21 -10.84
CA HIS A 85 -22.26 -11.78 -11.90
C HIS A 85 -23.15 -12.91 -12.42
N SER A 86 -22.66 -14.15 -12.42
CA SER A 86 -23.46 -15.31 -12.81
C SER A 86 -24.69 -15.54 -11.90
N LEU A 87 -24.66 -15.03 -10.67
CA LEU A 87 -25.73 -15.15 -9.67
C LEU A 87 -26.66 -13.93 -9.67
N THR A 88 -26.09 -12.72 -9.80
CA THR A 88 -26.85 -11.47 -9.70
C THR A 88 -27.45 -11.02 -11.02
N GLN A 89 -26.84 -11.39 -12.15
CA GLN A 89 -27.16 -10.96 -13.51
C GLN A 89 -27.16 -9.42 -13.70
N ASP A 90 -26.62 -8.69 -12.74
CA ASP A 90 -26.50 -7.24 -12.75
C ASP A 90 -25.01 -6.87 -12.56
N ALA A 91 -24.41 -6.29 -13.59
CA ALA A 91 -22.99 -5.96 -13.61
C ALA A 91 -22.68 -4.59 -12.96
N GLU A 92 -23.61 -3.65 -13.01
CA GLU A 92 -23.37 -2.25 -12.61
C GLU A 92 -22.96 -2.13 -11.14
N PRO A 93 -23.70 -2.68 -10.15
CA PRO A 93 -23.28 -2.59 -8.76
C PRO A 93 -21.97 -3.37 -8.47
N LEU A 94 -21.71 -4.46 -9.19
CA LEU A 94 -20.46 -5.21 -9.03
C LEU A 94 -19.26 -4.40 -9.55
N GLN A 95 -19.41 -3.74 -10.69
CA GLN A 95 -18.37 -2.88 -11.26
C GLN A 95 -18.08 -1.69 -10.36
N ALA A 96 -19.10 -1.00 -9.84
CA ALA A 96 -18.94 0.10 -8.90
C ALA A 96 -18.12 -0.30 -7.66
N ILE A 97 -18.32 -1.53 -7.15
CA ILE A 97 -17.53 -2.06 -6.03
C ILE A 97 -16.07 -2.30 -6.44
N VAL A 98 -15.83 -2.85 -7.62
CA VAL A 98 -14.46 -3.06 -8.14
C VAL A 98 -13.74 -1.73 -8.31
N ASP A 99 -14.42 -0.72 -8.85
CA ASP A 99 -13.85 0.61 -9.09
C ASP A 99 -13.50 1.33 -7.78
N SER A 100 -14.30 1.12 -6.71
CA SER A 100 -14.06 1.70 -5.39
C SER A 100 -12.80 1.17 -4.67
N TYR A 101 -12.27 0.01 -5.09
CA TYR A 101 -11.10 -0.60 -4.49
C TYR A 101 -9.86 0.30 -4.51
N SER A 102 -9.59 0.91 -5.68
CA SER A 102 -8.37 1.71 -5.87
C SER A 102 -8.35 2.95 -4.98
N GLU A 103 -9.50 3.60 -4.80
CA GLU A 103 -9.63 4.74 -3.91
C GLU A 103 -9.41 4.35 -2.45
N ARG A 104 -10.02 3.23 -2.02
CA ARG A 104 -9.83 2.72 -0.65
C ARG A 104 -8.38 2.38 -0.36
N PHE A 105 -7.71 1.69 -1.28
CA PHE A 105 -6.29 1.37 -1.14
C PHE A 105 -5.46 2.66 -1.04
N ALA A 106 -5.67 3.62 -1.95
CA ALA A 106 -4.91 4.88 -1.96
C ALA A 106 -5.08 5.66 -0.64
N GLN A 107 -6.30 5.77 -0.12
CA GLN A 107 -6.57 6.43 1.15
C GLN A 107 -5.91 5.70 2.34
N GLY A 108 -5.95 4.37 2.33
CA GLY A 108 -5.31 3.55 3.37
C GLY A 108 -3.79 3.67 3.32
N TRP A 109 -3.21 3.64 2.12
CA TRP A 109 -1.77 3.77 1.91
C TRP A 109 -1.24 5.15 2.31
N ASP A 110 -1.92 6.23 1.90
CA ASP A 110 -1.61 7.61 2.32
C ASP A 110 -1.55 7.72 3.86
N ARG A 111 -2.52 7.12 4.53
CA ARG A 111 -2.60 7.13 5.99
C ARG A 111 -1.46 6.32 6.62
N ALA A 112 -1.21 5.11 6.12
CA ALA A 112 -0.16 4.24 6.62
C ALA A 112 1.24 4.87 6.47
N LEU A 113 1.51 5.58 5.37
CA LEU A 113 2.75 6.33 5.18
C LEU A 113 2.83 7.56 6.10
N ALA A 114 1.74 8.31 6.24
CA ALA A 114 1.68 9.45 7.15
C ALA A 114 1.98 9.03 8.59
N ASP A 115 1.41 7.91 9.04
CA ASP A 115 1.65 7.34 10.38
C ASP A 115 3.12 6.93 10.55
N LYS A 116 3.71 6.28 9.55
CA LYS A 116 5.13 5.87 9.57
C LYS A 116 6.10 7.05 9.59
N LEU A 117 5.72 8.17 9.00
CA LEU A 117 6.54 9.39 8.90
C LEU A 117 6.25 10.39 10.03
N GLY A 118 5.31 10.09 10.94
CA GLY A 118 4.91 11.03 11.98
C GLY A 118 4.18 12.28 11.46
N LEU A 119 3.64 12.23 10.23
CA LEU A 119 3.00 13.36 9.56
C LEU A 119 1.49 13.43 9.81
N VAL A 120 1.02 13.02 10.98
CA VAL A 120 -0.42 12.88 11.29
C VAL A 120 -1.17 14.21 11.19
N ASP A 121 -0.54 15.30 11.65
CA ASP A 121 -1.13 16.64 11.68
C ASP A 121 -0.86 17.47 10.41
N ALA A 122 -0.05 16.95 9.50
CA ALA A 122 0.24 17.64 8.25
C ALA A 122 -0.98 17.58 7.29
N ASN A 123 -1.10 18.60 6.47
CA ASN A 123 -2.13 18.66 5.42
C ASN A 123 -1.91 17.51 4.40
N VAL A 124 -3.01 16.99 3.87
CA VAL A 124 -3.03 15.80 2.99
C VAL A 124 -2.12 15.96 1.76
N VAL A 125 -2.06 17.17 1.16
CA VAL A 125 -1.21 17.43 -0.01
C VAL A 125 0.27 17.28 0.39
N ARG A 126 0.67 17.92 1.50
CA ARG A 126 2.05 17.84 1.99
C ARG A 126 2.47 16.43 2.37
N ARG A 127 1.56 15.67 3.01
CA ARG A 127 1.83 14.25 3.32
C ARG A 127 2.13 13.43 2.06
N ARG A 128 1.34 13.61 1.01
CA ARG A 128 1.52 12.90 -0.26
C ARG A 128 2.81 13.28 -0.97
N GLU A 129 3.16 14.57 -0.98
CA GLU A 129 4.41 15.05 -1.56
C GLU A 129 5.62 14.39 -0.86
N VAL A 130 5.71 14.50 0.46
CA VAL A 130 6.82 13.93 1.24
C VAL A 130 6.88 12.41 1.10
N ALA A 131 5.74 11.71 1.13
CA ALA A 131 5.69 10.27 0.95
C ALA A 131 6.14 9.85 -0.46
N ALA A 132 5.74 10.58 -1.51
CA ALA A 132 6.16 10.31 -2.88
C ALA A 132 7.67 10.52 -3.06
N GLU A 133 8.19 11.65 -2.59
CA GLU A 133 9.64 11.93 -2.61
C GLU A 133 10.44 10.85 -1.88
N LEU A 134 9.98 10.40 -0.71
CA LEU A 134 10.64 9.33 0.02
C LEU A 134 10.65 8.01 -0.76
N LEU A 135 9.50 7.62 -1.31
CA LEU A 135 9.40 6.36 -2.07
C LEU A 135 10.26 6.37 -3.35
N ASP A 136 10.53 7.55 -3.92
CA ASP A 136 11.45 7.72 -5.04
C ASP A 136 12.92 7.68 -4.60
N LEU A 137 13.23 8.09 -3.37
CA LEU A 137 14.59 8.12 -2.82
C LEU A 137 15.04 6.75 -2.29
N LEU A 138 14.15 6.00 -1.63
CA LEU A 138 14.50 4.73 -0.98
C LEU A 138 15.20 3.72 -1.89
N PRO A 139 14.83 3.55 -3.18
CA PRO A 139 15.49 2.59 -4.06
C PRO A 139 16.81 3.09 -4.67
N LEU A 140 17.24 4.32 -4.41
CA LEU A 140 18.48 4.87 -4.98
C LEU A 140 19.75 4.30 -4.34
N THR A 141 19.63 3.78 -3.12
CA THR A 141 20.71 3.10 -2.39
C THR A 141 20.16 1.88 -1.69
N GLU A 142 21.02 0.92 -1.33
CA GLU A 142 20.61 -0.21 -0.47
C GLU A 142 20.10 0.35 0.86
N THR A 143 18.78 0.32 1.03
CA THR A 143 18.11 0.87 2.21
C THR A 143 17.18 -0.17 2.78
N ASP A 144 17.57 -0.77 3.91
CA ASP A 144 16.69 -1.68 4.66
C ASP A 144 15.45 -0.92 5.13
N MET A 145 14.29 -1.34 4.62
CA MET A 145 13.01 -0.69 4.87
C MET A 145 12.65 -0.65 6.36
N THR A 146 12.90 -1.73 7.06
CA THR A 146 12.55 -1.86 8.48
C THR A 146 13.47 -1.00 9.35
N ILE A 147 14.78 -1.05 9.09
CA ILE A 147 15.77 -0.24 9.82
C ILE A 147 15.54 1.24 9.57
N PHE A 148 15.30 1.63 8.31
CA PHE A 148 15.03 3.01 7.95
C PHE A 148 13.87 3.61 8.77
N PHE A 149 12.70 2.97 8.74
CA PHE A 149 11.52 3.50 9.46
C PHE A 149 11.66 3.41 10.99
N ARG A 150 12.47 2.51 11.51
CA ARG A 150 12.77 2.47 12.96
C ARG A 150 13.67 3.62 13.39
N THR A 151 14.72 3.90 12.61
CA THR A 151 15.65 5.01 12.89
C THR A 151 15.00 6.38 12.76
N LEU A 152 13.96 6.53 11.94
CA LEU A 152 13.20 7.79 11.90
C LEU A 152 12.59 8.15 13.26
N GLY A 153 12.21 7.17 14.07
CA GLY A 153 11.68 7.39 15.41
C GLY A 153 12.72 7.86 16.43
N ASP A 154 14.00 7.72 16.11
CA ASP A 154 15.13 8.12 16.98
C ASP A 154 15.63 9.53 16.65
N ILE A 155 15.08 10.19 15.62
CA ILE A 155 15.46 11.56 15.25
C ILE A 155 14.83 12.52 16.24
N GLU A 156 15.68 13.23 17.00
CA GLU A 156 15.23 14.35 17.83
C GLU A 156 14.82 15.50 16.90
N VAL A 157 13.57 15.91 16.98
CA VAL A 157 13.07 17.10 16.29
C VAL A 157 13.31 18.28 17.24
N ASP A 158 14.26 19.15 16.92
CA ASP A 158 14.38 20.44 17.60
C ASP A 158 13.03 21.18 17.46
N GLU A 159 12.55 21.79 18.55
CA GLU A 159 11.38 22.65 18.48
C GLU A 159 11.66 23.74 17.43
N VAL A 160 10.94 23.67 16.32
CA VAL A 160 11.01 24.72 15.30
C VAL A 160 10.35 25.93 15.94
N ASP A 161 11.13 26.95 16.30
CA ASP A 161 10.60 28.24 16.70
C ASP A 161 9.54 28.65 15.67
N GLU A 162 8.32 28.96 16.12
CA GLU A 162 7.26 29.47 15.25
C GLU A 162 7.83 30.65 14.47
N VAL A 163 8.11 30.46 13.20
CA VAL A 163 8.47 31.57 12.31
C VAL A 163 7.23 32.45 12.21
N ASP A 164 7.29 33.57 12.89
CA ASP A 164 6.26 34.60 12.86
C ASP A 164 6.10 35.10 11.41
N LEU A 165 5.09 34.54 10.74
CA LEU A 165 4.67 34.96 9.39
C LEU A 165 3.72 36.18 9.48
N SER A 166 3.97 37.10 10.37
CA SER A 166 3.33 38.40 10.31
C SER A 166 3.87 39.17 9.09
N VAL A 167 3.19 38.99 7.97
CA VAL A 167 3.37 39.87 6.80
C VAL A 167 2.85 41.26 7.21
N ASP A 168 3.76 42.20 7.38
CA ASP A 168 3.43 43.60 7.53
C ASP A 168 2.68 44.09 6.29
N ASP A 169 1.36 44.18 6.42
CA ASP A 169 0.49 44.83 5.46
C ASP A 169 0.56 46.36 5.70
N THR A 170 1.67 46.96 5.25
CA THR A 170 1.79 48.43 5.18
C THR A 170 2.45 48.83 3.88
N THR A 171 1.65 49.04 2.83
CA THR A 171 1.62 50.23 1.94
C THR A 171 0.65 50.04 0.79
#